data_2c347444789dfb80dd2e8e0197bc4f82
#
_entry.id   2c347444789dfb80dd2e8e0197bc4f82
#
_cell.length_a   1.000
_cell.length_b   1.000
_cell.length_c   1.000
_cell.angle_alpha   90.00
_cell.angle_beta   90.00
_cell.angle_gamma   90.00
#
_symmetry.space_group_name_H-M   'P 1'
#
loop_
_entity.id
_entity.type
_entity.pdbx_description
1 polymer ?
#
loop_
_entity_poly.entity_id
_entity_poly.type
_entity_poly.pdbx_seq_one_letter_code
_entity_poly.pdbx_strand_id
1 'polypeptide(L)'
;QIMNFNEEFSLLLRACYPIIYLPTREEERAEKAIAEATAKLGKRNIYIWDFVNGYQENPNNLGFGKRNPLQALEFITNMPKNSGGVFILRDFSRFLEDIAVSRELRNLARILKSQPKNIIIIAPQVQIPEELSEVITVVEFALPTAPEIKTEIQRLISATNQDLSEQLLDELVRAAQGLSLERIRRVL
;
A
#
# COMPACT_ATOMS: atom_id res chain seq x y z
N GLN A 1 6.96 20.40 -13.31
CA GLN A 1 5.71 20.14 -12.59
C GLN A 1 5.90 18.89 -11.71
N ILE A 2 5.75 19.06 -10.38
CA ILE A 2 5.91 17.94 -9.43
C ILE A 2 4.62 17.12 -9.48
N MET A 3 4.74 15.82 -9.82
CA MET A 3 3.60 14.92 -9.80
C MET A 3 3.19 14.62 -8.34
N ASN A 4 1.88 14.55 -8.08
CA ASN A 4 1.39 14.09 -6.79
C ASN A 4 1.54 12.56 -6.67
N PHE A 5 1.36 12.03 -5.46
CA PHE A 5 1.50 10.59 -5.20
C PHE A 5 0.60 9.75 -6.11
N ASN A 6 -0.67 10.13 -6.26
CA ASN A 6 -1.62 9.34 -7.05
C ASN A 6 -1.21 9.24 -8.52
N GLU A 7 -0.72 10.33 -9.08
CA GLU A 7 -0.25 10.36 -10.47
C GLU A 7 0.99 9.49 -10.65
N GLU A 8 1.99 9.66 -9.79
CA GLU A 8 3.22 8.87 -9.83
C GLU A 8 2.92 7.38 -9.64
N PHE A 9 2.11 7.06 -8.65
CA PHE A 9 1.78 5.68 -8.34
C PHE A 9 1.00 5.01 -9.47
N SER A 10 0.04 5.70 -10.06
CA SER A 10 -0.70 5.20 -11.22
C SER A 10 0.20 4.90 -12.40
N LEU A 11 1.19 5.77 -12.65
CA LEU A 11 2.17 5.53 -13.72
C LEU A 11 3.02 4.29 -13.46
N LEU A 12 3.46 4.10 -12.22
CA LEU A 12 4.26 2.92 -11.85
C LEU A 12 3.46 1.63 -12.03
N LEU A 13 2.18 1.63 -11.65
CA LEU A 13 1.32 0.48 -11.85
C LEU A 13 1.12 0.15 -13.34
N ARG A 14 0.88 1.17 -14.17
CA ARG A 14 0.71 1.00 -15.61
C ARG A 14 1.98 0.49 -16.29
N ALA A 15 3.12 0.99 -15.85
CA ALA A 15 4.42 0.61 -16.40
C ALA A 15 4.89 -0.77 -15.91
N CYS A 16 4.06 -1.48 -15.15
CA CYS A 16 4.35 -2.81 -14.60
C CYS A 16 5.64 -2.85 -13.80
N TYR A 17 5.89 -1.82 -12.97
CA TYR A 17 6.96 -1.87 -11.97
C TYR A 17 6.68 -3.04 -11.04
N PRO A 18 7.53 -4.07 -11.03
CA PRO A 18 7.15 -5.33 -10.40
C PRO A 18 7.02 -5.24 -8.88
N ILE A 19 7.92 -4.55 -8.22
CA ILE A 19 7.95 -4.47 -6.75
C ILE A 19 8.09 -3.02 -6.32
N ILE A 20 7.06 -2.53 -5.63
CA ILE A 20 7.00 -1.17 -5.10
C ILE A 20 7.01 -1.25 -3.58
N TYR A 21 7.80 -0.41 -2.93
CA TYR A 21 7.88 -0.32 -1.48
C TYR A 21 7.32 1.02 -1.02
N LEU A 22 6.26 0.98 -0.20
CA LEU A 22 5.65 2.17 0.40
C LEU A 22 5.97 2.22 1.89
N PRO A 23 6.96 3.02 2.31
CA PRO A 23 7.22 3.20 3.73
C PRO A 23 6.16 4.12 4.33
N THR A 24 5.34 3.58 5.21
CA THR A 24 4.31 4.35 5.91
C THR A 24 3.80 3.58 7.12
N ARG A 25 3.38 4.32 8.14
CA ARG A 25 2.67 3.77 9.29
C ARG A 25 1.14 3.82 9.09
N GLU A 26 0.70 4.49 8.04
CA GLU A 26 -0.71 4.68 7.73
C GLU A 26 -1.19 3.62 6.73
N GLU A 27 -1.23 2.38 7.19
CA GLU A 27 -1.56 1.22 6.35
C GLU A 27 -2.92 1.35 5.66
N GLU A 28 -3.95 1.74 6.41
CA GLU A 28 -5.30 1.89 5.84
C GLU A 28 -5.37 2.97 4.75
N ARG A 29 -4.74 4.12 4.99
CA ARG A 29 -4.72 5.20 4.02
C ARG A 29 -3.97 4.80 2.75
N ALA A 30 -2.85 4.09 2.92
CA ALA A 30 -2.07 3.59 1.78
C ALA A 30 -2.87 2.57 0.96
N GLU A 31 -3.52 1.63 1.61
CA GLU A 31 -4.33 0.61 0.94
C GLU A 31 -5.52 1.23 0.19
N LYS A 32 -6.15 2.25 0.75
CA LYS A 32 -7.20 3.01 0.08
C LYS A 32 -6.68 3.71 -1.17
N ALA A 33 -5.53 4.36 -1.09
CA ALA A 33 -4.91 5.02 -2.24
C ALA A 33 -4.54 4.00 -3.34
N ILE A 34 -4.05 2.84 -2.95
CA ILE A 34 -3.75 1.75 -3.88
C ILE A 34 -5.04 1.26 -4.57
N ALA A 35 -6.12 1.09 -3.82
CA ALA A 35 -7.40 0.66 -4.36
C ALA A 35 -7.95 1.68 -5.38
N GLU A 36 -7.86 2.96 -5.08
CA GLU A 36 -8.30 4.03 -5.97
C GLU A 36 -7.47 4.05 -7.26
N ALA A 37 -6.15 3.92 -7.16
CA ALA A 37 -5.28 3.86 -8.32
C ALA A 37 -5.54 2.61 -9.18
N THR A 38 -5.74 1.47 -8.53
CA THR A 38 -6.00 0.19 -9.20
C THR A 38 -7.32 0.21 -9.96
N ALA A 39 -8.36 0.82 -9.39
CA ALA A 39 -9.67 0.93 -10.01
C ALA A 39 -9.62 1.66 -11.36
N LYS A 40 -8.67 2.58 -11.54
CA LYS A 40 -8.48 3.32 -12.79
C LYS A 40 -7.81 2.51 -13.89
N LEU A 41 -7.23 1.37 -13.56
CA LEU A 41 -6.46 0.54 -14.50
C LEU A 41 -7.27 -0.58 -15.15
N GLY A 42 -8.54 -0.71 -14.80
CA GLY A 42 -9.40 -1.75 -15.38
C GLY A 42 -9.41 -3.05 -14.54
N LYS A 43 -9.31 -4.19 -15.20
CA LYS A 43 -9.53 -5.50 -14.56
C LYS A 43 -8.32 -6.00 -13.75
N ARG A 44 -8.06 -5.41 -12.60
CA ARG A 44 -7.03 -5.91 -11.68
C ARG A 44 -7.66 -6.13 -10.32
N ASN A 45 -7.52 -7.33 -9.77
CA ASN A 45 -7.96 -7.66 -8.43
C ASN A 45 -6.89 -7.24 -7.43
N ILE A 46 -7.30 -6.89 -6.23
CA ILE A 46 -6.39 -6.59 -5.12
C ILE A 46 -6.35 -7.78 -4.19
N TYR A 47 -5.14 -8.20 -3.84
CA TYR A 47 -4.88 -9.29 -2.91
C TYR A 47 -4.08 -8.73 -1.75
N ILE A 48 -4.53 -8.97 -0.52
CA ILE A 48 -3.87 -8.46 0.67
C ILE A 48 -3.40 -9.65 1.51
N TRP A 49 -2.14 -9.62 1.89
CA TRP A 49 -1.51 -10.65 2.69
C TRP A 49 -0.86 -10.04 3.93
N ASP A 50 -1.02 -10.71 5.07
CA ASP A 50 -0.18 -10.49 6.23
C ASP A 50 0.24 -11.85 6.83
N PHE A 51 1.26 -11.81 7.67
CA PHE A 51 1.86 -13.04 8.23
C PHE A 51 0.87 -13.84 9.07
N VAL A 52 -0.02 -13.17 9.78
CA VAL A 52 -0.94 -13.82 10.72
C VAL A 52 -2.13 -14.45 10.00
N ASN A 53 -2.69 -13.76 9.03
CA ASN A 53 -3.94 -14.13 8.39
C ASN A 53 -3.78 -14.76 6.99
N GLY A 54 -2.61 -14.63 6.38
CA GLY A 54 -2.43 -15.03 4.98
C GLY A 54 -3.20 -14.11 4.04
N TYR A 55 -3.52 -14.60 2.85
CA TYR A 55 -4.34 -13.84 1.91
C TYR A 55 -5.77 -13.71 2.41
N GLN A 56 -6.32 -12.51 2.26
CA GLN A 56 -7.63 -12.12 2.78
C GLN A 56 -8.58 -11.78 1.63
N GLU A 57 -9.86 -11.75 1.93
CA GLU A 57 -10.96 -11.27 1.08
C GLU A 57 -11.34 -12.14 -0.10
N ASN A 58 -10.48 -13.01 -0.62
CA ASN A 58 -10.85 -13.93 -1.67
C ASN A 58 -11.26 -15.28 -1.05
N PRO A 59 -12.54 -15.70 -1.16
CA PRO A 59 -13.00 -16.95 -0.53
C PRO A 59 -12.21 -18.20 -0.96
N ASN A 60 -11.71 -18.21 -2.21
CA ASN A 60 -10.98 -19.37 -2.73
C ASN A 60 -9.55 -19.47 -2.20
N ASN A 61 -9.00 -18.39 -1.68
CA ASN A 61 -7.61 -18.30 -1.23
C ASN A 61 -7.49 -17.81 0.21
N LEU A 62 -8.60 -17.81 0.94
CA LEU A 62 -8.63 -17.30 2.31
C LEU A 62 -7.66 -18.08 3.20
N GLY A 63 -6.73 -17.37 3.82
CA GLY A 63 -5.73 -17.95 4.70
C GLY A 63 -4.54 -18.57 4.00
N PHE A 64 -4.48 -18.57 2.68
CA PHE A 64 -3.33 -19.11 1.95
C PHE A 64 -2.07 -18.30 2.26
N GLY A 65 -0.96 -19.00 2.46
CA GLY A 65 0.31 -18.36 2.79
C GLY A 65 0.42 -17.88 4.23
N LYS A 66 -0.49 -18.30 5.10
CA LYS A 66 -0.48 -17.98 6.53
C LYS A 66 0.83 -18.41 7.17
N ARG A 67 1.53 -17.45 7.81
CA ARG A 67 2.85 -17.67 8.44
C ARG A 67 3.92 -18.21 7.50
N ASN A 68 3.73 -18.03 6.19
CA ASN A 68 4.66 -18.54 5.20
C ASN A 68 4.87 -17.50 4.09
N PRO A 69 5.89 -16.64 4.24
CA PRO A 69 6.18 -15.59 3.24
C PRO A 69 6.52 -16.13 1.86
N LEU A 70 7.21 -17.28 1.78
CA LEU A 70 7.53 -17.87 0.48
C LEU A 70 6.26 -18.31 -0.25
N GLN A 71 5.30 -18.91 0.44
CA GLN A 71 4.01 -19.27 -0.16
C GLN A 71 3.23 -18.04 -0.61
N ALA A 72 3.36 -16.92 0.10
CA ALA A 72 2.75 -15.68 -0.34
C ALA A 72 3.25 -15.25 -1.73
N LEU A 73 4.53 -15.46 -2.01
CA LEU A 73 5.12 -15.18 -3.31
C LEU A 73 4.77 -16.24 -4.35
N GLU A 74 4.76 -17.51 -3.95
CA GLU A 74 4.38 -18.62 -4.84
C GLU A 74 2.96 -18.48 -5.36
N PHE A 75 2.06 -17.92 -4.56
CA PHE A 75 0.70 -17.59 -4.97
C PHE A 75 0.72 -16.68 -6.22
N ILE A 76 1.59 -15.70 -6.23
CA ILE A 76 1.73 -14.76 -7.36
C ILE A 76 2.34 -15.47 -8.56
N THR A 77 3.39 -16.25 -8.32
CA THR A 77 4.10 -17.01 -9.37
C THR A 77 3.15 -17.96 -10.10
N ASN A 78 2.25 -18.61 -9.37
CA ASN A 78 1.37 -19.64 -9.91
C ASN A 78 0.10 -19.08 -10.55
N MET A 79 -0.15 -17.78 -10.44
CA MET A 79 -1.29 -17.17 -11.12
C MET A 79 -1.10 -17.13 -12.63
N PRO A 80 -2.19 -17.26 -13.41
CA PRO A 80 -2.07 -17.17 -14.87
C PRO A 80 -1.43 -15.85 -15.31
N LYS A 81 -0.61 -15.91 -16.35
CA LYS A 81 0.16 -14.75 -16.84
C LYS A 81 -0.71 -13.53 -17.15
N ASN A 82 -1.90 -13.76 -17.69
CA ASN A 82 -2.80 -12.69 -18.13
C ASN A 82 -3.77 -12.22 -17.04
N SER A 83 -3.76 -12.85 -15.86
CA SER A 83 -4.56 -12.41 -14.73
C SER A 83 -3.98 -11.14 -14.13
N GLY A 84 -4.77 -10.09 -14.08
CA GLY A 84 -4.36 -8.84 -13.47
C GLY A 84 -4.42 -8.91 -11.95
N GLY A 85 -3.44 -8.32 -11.26
CA GLY A 85 -3.44 -8.31 -9.81
C GLY A 85 -2.50 -7.29 -9.21
N VAL A 86 -2.91 -6.74 -8.08
CA VAL A 86 -2.08 -5.91 -7.22
C VAL A 86 -1.99 -6.63 -5.87
N PHE A 87 -0.79 -7.00 -5.48
CA PHE A 87 -0.55 -7.82 -4.29
C PHE A 87 0.06 -6.96 -3.20
N ILE A 88 -0.73 -6.66 -2.18
CA ILE A 88 -0.30 -5.86 -1.03
C ILE A 88 0.23 -6.82 0.03
N LEU A 89 1.51 -6.72 0.34
CA LEU A 89 2.18 -7.56 1.33
C LEU A 89 2.56 -6.70 2.54
N ARG A 90 1.79 -6.83 3.61
CA ARG A 90 1.97 -6.06 4.84
C ARG A 90 3.20 -6.55 5.60
N ASP A 91 4.06 -5.63 5.99
CA ASP A 91 5.27 -5.90 6.79
C ASP A 91 6.21 -6.94 6.18
N PHE A 92 6.15 -7.11 4.87
CA PHE A 92 6.95 -8.11 4.16
C PHE A 92 8.45 -7.83 4.25
N SER A 93 8.84 -6.61 4.57
CA SER A 93 10.25 -6.23 4.78
C SER A 93 10.94 -7.08 5.84
N ARG A 94 10.19 -7.65 6.78
CA ARG A 94 10.72 -8.50 7.85
C ARG A 94 11.27 -9.83 7.31
N PHE A 95 10.94 -10.21 6.09
CA PHE A 95 11.29 -11.50 5.51
C PHE A 95 12.27 -11.41 4.34
N LEU A 96 12.69 -10.20 3.97
CA LEU A 96 13.54 -9.98 2.79
C LEU A 96 14.97 -10.52 2.95
N GLU A 97 15.41 -10.76 4.18
CA GLU A 97 16.73 -11.36 4.45
C GLU A 97 16.74 -12.88 4.24
N ASP A 98 15.58 -13.51 4.16
CA ASP A 98 15.48 -14.95 3.93
C ASP A 98 15.96 -15.29 2.51
N ILE A 99 16.80 -16.31 2.39
CA ILE A 99 17.43 -16.68 1.11
C ILE A 99 16.39 -17.05 0.06
N ALA A 100 15.39 -17.85 0.43
CA ALA A 100 14.38 -18.30 -0.51
C ALA A 100 13.43 -17.16 -0.92
N VAL A 101 13.03 -16.34 0.03
CA VAL A 101 12.17 -15.16 -0.22
C VAL A 101 12.89 -14.16 -1.13
N SER A 102 14.12 -13.82 -0.80
CA SER A 102 14.93 -12.90 -1.60
C SER A 102 15.09 -13.40 -3.04
N ARG A 103 15.39 -14.69 -3.19
CA ARG A 103 15.56 -15.29 -4.52
C ARG A 103 14.26 -15.26 -5.32
N GLU A 104 13.14 -15.63 -4.69
CA GLU A 104 11.84 -15.64 -5.36
C GLU A 104 11.40 -14.25 -5.78
N LEU A 105 11.66 -13.23 -4.96
CA LEU A 105 11.38 -11.85 -5.32
C LEU A 105 12.16 -11.42 -6.56
N ARG A 106 13.45 -11.80 -6.65
CA ARG A 106 14.25 -11.48 -7.83
C ARG A 106 13.74 -12.20 -9.08
N ASN A 107 13.28 -13.44 -8.93
CA ASN A 107 12.65 -14.17 -10.02
C ASN A 107 11.37 -13.50 -10.49
N LEU A 108 10.51 -13.13 -9.54
CA LEU A 108 9.25 -12.42 -9.81
C LEU A 108 9.49 -11.05 -10.45
N ALA A 109 10.50 -10.32 -10.01
CA ALA A 109 10.84 -9.03 -10.60
C ALA A 109 11.08 -9.11 -12.10
N ARG A 110 11.66 -10.21 -12.58
CA ARG A 110 11.85 -10.45 -14.01
C ARG A 110 10.55 -10.79 -14.72
N ILE A 111 9.80 -11.71 -14.14
CA ILE A 111 8.56 -12.25 -14.75
C ILE A 111 7.49 -11.16 -14.83
N LEU A 112 7.33 -10.39 -13.78
CA LEU A 112 6.23 -9.44 -13.68
C LEU A 112 6.38 -8.21 -14.56
N LYS A 113 7.55 -7.95 -15.13
CA LYS A 113 7.73 -6.87 -16.09
C LYS A 113 6.84 -7.01 -17.32
N SER A 114 6.46 -8.23 -17.66
CA SER A 114 5.61 -8.54 -18.82
C SER A 114 4.22 -9.03 -18.44
N GLN A 115 3.81 -8.87 -17.19
CA GLN A 115 2.51 -9.30 -16.71
C GLN A 115 1.76 -8.14 -16.03
N PRO A 116 0.41 -8.14 -16.05
CA PRO A 116 -0.36 -7.06 -15.43
C PRO A 116 -0.45 -7.23 -13.90
N LYS A 117 0.68 -7.36 -13.25
CA LYS A 117 0.78 -7.60 -11.80
C LYS A 117 1.82 -6.70 -11.18
N ASN A 118 1.54 -6.26 -9.96
CA ASN A 118 2.47 -5.47 -9.15
C ASN A 118 2.45 -6.01 -7.73
N ILE A 119 3.62 -6.07 -7.11
CA ILE A 119 3.75 -6.36 -5.68
C ILE A 119 4.00 -5.05 -4.97
N ILE A 120 3.25 -4.79 -3.89
CA ILE A 120 3.40 -3.58 -3.09
C ILE A 120 3.67 -3.98 -1.65
N ILE A 121 4.86 -3.64 -1.16
CA ILE A 121 5.23 -3.86 0.23
C ILE A 121 4.88 -2.61 1.02
N ILE A 122 4.07 -2.74 2.06
CA ILE A 122 3.76 -1.65 2.99
C ILE A 122 4.41 -1.98 4.33
N ALA A 123 5.26 -1.09 4.80
CA ALA A 123 5.94 -1.26 6.08
C ALA A 123 6.28 0.11 6.68
N PRO A 124 6.47 0.19 8.02
CA PRO A 124 6.72 1.48 8.67
C PRO A 124 8.03 2.14 8.28
N GLN A 125 9.05 1.35 7.94
CA GLN A 125 10.39 1.85 7.63
C GLN A 125 10.96 1.15 6.41
N VAL A 126 11.90 1.82 5.74
CA VAL A 126 12.61 1.21 4.62
C VAL A 126 13.66 0.24 5.16
N GLN A 127 13.48 -1.03 4.86
CA GLN A 127 14.42 -2.10 5.20
C GLN A 127 14.58 -3.01 3.97
N ILE A 128 15.54 -2.69 3.13
CA ILE A 128 15.78 -3.41 1.87
C ILE A 128 17.21 -3.92 1.83
N PRO A 129 17.41 -5.25 1.76
CA PRO A 129 18.75 -5.80 1.55
C PRO A 129 19.37 -5.32 0.24
N GLU A 130 20.67 -5.21 0.20
CA GLU A 130 21.38 -4.70 -0.97
C GLU A 130 21.08 -5.49 -2.24
N GLU A 131 20.96 -6.81 -2.14
CA GLU A 131 20.66 -7.65 -3.31
C GLU A 131 19.28 -7.41 -3.92
N LEU A 132 18.39 -6.72 -3.21
CA LEU A 132 17.05 -6.36 -3.70
C LEU A 132 16.93 -4.88 -4.07
N SER A 133 17.97 -4.07 -3.83
CA SER A 133 17.91 -2.63 -4.01
C SER A 133 17.59 -2.19 -5.44
N GLU A 134 18.02 -2.96 -6.44
CA GLU A 134 17.77 -2.62 -7.85
C GLU A 134 16.42 -3.10 -8.36
N VAL A 135 15.79 -4.08 -7.68
CA VAL A 135 14.51 -4.64 -8.13
C VAL A 135 13.31 -4.06 -7.39
N ILE A 136 13.54 -3.39 -6.27
CA ILE A 136 12.49 -2.75 -5.47
C ILE A 136 12.54 -1.23 -5.68
N THR A 137 11.41 -0.65 -6.05
CA THR A 137 11.27 0.79 -6.20
C THR A 137 10.60 1.37 -4.97
N VAL A 138 11.29 2.27 -4.26
CA VAL A 138 10.73 2.94 -3.10
C VAL A 138 9.96 4.17 -3.55
N VAL A 139 8.70 4.28 -3.12
CA VAL A 139 7.85 5.43 -3.42
C VAL A 139 7.47 6.08 -2.10
N GLU A 140 7.76 7.36 -1.97
CA GLU A 140 7.40 8.12 -0.77
C GLU A 140 5.88 8.31 -0.70
N PHE A 141 5.30 7.94 0.44
CA PHE A 141 3.88 8.14 0.71
C PHE A 141 3.70 9.45 1.49
N ALA A 142 3.23 10.47 0.80
CA ALA A 142 3.10 11.81 1.36
C ALA A 142 2.15 11.87 2.55
N LEU A 143 2.42 12.78 3.48
CA LEU A 143 1.51 13.10 4.58
C LEU A 143 0.16 13.59 4.03
N PRO A 144 -0.92 13.49 4.83
CA PRO A 144 -2.23 13.95 4.39
C PRO A 144 -2.23 15.42 3.97
N THR A 145 -2.96 15.72 2.91
CA THR A 145 -3.16 17.09 2.44
C THR A 145 -4.18 17.80 3.34
N ALA A 146 -4.23 19.12 3.26
CA ALA A 146 -5.23 19.91 3.99
C ALA A 146 -6.68 19.46 3.71
N PRO A 147 -7.11 19.20 2.45
CA PRO A 147 -8.44 18.66 2.19
C PRO A 147 -8.71 17.30 2.84
N GLU A 148 -7.73 16.39 2.83
CA GLU A 148 -7.86 15.09 3.48
C GLU A 148 -8.02 15.24 4.99
N ILE A 149 -7.24 16.12 5.61
CA ILE A 149 -7.32 16.43 7.05
C ILE A 149 -8.69 17.01 7.38
N LYS A 150 -9.18 17.94 6.56
CA LYS A 150 -10.48 18.57 6.75
C LYS A 150 -11.60 17.52 6.74
N THR A 151 -11.56 16.61 5.77
CA THR A 151 -12.54 15.53 5.66
C THR A 151 -12.54 14.65 6.90
N GLU A 152 -11.35 14.29 7.40
CA GLU A 152 -11.23 13.45 8.59
C GLU A 152 -11.74 14.16 9.85
N ILE A 153 -11.41 15.43 10.02
CA ILE A 153 -11.90 16.22 11.15
C ILE A 153 -13.42 16.33 11.11
N GLN A 154 -14.00 16.60 9.93
CA GLN A 154 -15.46 16.67 9.75
C GLN A 154 -16.13 15.34 10.10
N ARG A 155 -15.52 14.21 9.69
CA ARG A 155 -16.03 12.89 10.02
C ARG A 155 -16.07 12.64 11.53
N LEU A 156 -14.99 13.00 12.23
CA LEU A 156 -14.88 12.81 13.68
C LEU A 156 -15.88 13.70 14.43
N ILE A 157 -16.05 14.93 13.98
CA ILE A 157 -17.00 15.89 14.58
C ILE A 157 -18.43 15.41 14.37
N SER A 158 -18.78 14.93 13.18
CA SER A 158 -20.10 14.40 12.88
C SER A 158 -20.45 13.22 13.79
N ALA A 159 -19.46 12.37 14.10
CA ALA A 159 -19.65 11.24 15.00
C ALA A 159 -19.96 11.67 16.45
N THR A 160 -19.55 12.89 16.86
CA THR A 160 -19.76 13.42 18.20
C THR A 160 -20.94 14.39 18.30
N ASN A 161 -21.66 14.61 17.19
CA ASN A 161 -22.79 15.58 17.10
C ASN A 161 -22.39 17.01 17.50
N GLN A 162 -21.16 17.41 17.27
CA GLN A 162 -20.71 18.78 17.49
C GLN A 162 -20.65 19.54 16.19
N ASP A 163 -21.24 20.74 16.17
CA ASP A 163 -21.12 21.65 15.05
C ASP A 163 -19.98 22.62 15.29
N LEU A 164 -19.03 22.69 14.36
CA LEU A 164 -17.96 23.68 14.39
C LEU A 164 -18.21 24.73 13.30
N SER A 165 -17.86 25.99 13.61
CA SER A 165 -17.82 27.03 12.59
C SER A 165 -16.72 26.70 11.57
N GLU A 166 -16.89 27.18 10.33
CA GLU A 166 -15.86 26.98 9.29
C GLU A 166 -14.51 27.55 9.69
N GLN A 167 -14.52 28.69 10.41
CA GLN A 167 -13.28 29.31 10.87
C GLN A 167 -12.52 28.40 11.86
N LEU A 168 -13.23 27.81 12.82
CA LEU A 168 -12.60 26.89 13.79
C LEU A 168 -12.12 25.62 13.10
N LEU A 169 -12.88 25.12 12.14
CA LEU A 169 -12.47 23.95 11.33
C LEU A 169 -11.18 24.24 10.58
N ASP A 170 -11.06 25.39 9.93
CA ASP A 170 -9.84 25.79 9.21
C ASP A 170 -8.64 25.96 10.15
N GLU A 171 -8.85 26.45 11.36
CA GLU A 171 -7.80 26.53 12.38
C GLU A 171 -7.32 25.15 12.81
N LEU A 172 -8.24 24.21 13.02
CA LEU A 172 -7.92 22.83 13.36
C LEU A 172 -7.15 22.14 12.24
N VAL A 173 -7.55 22.34 11.00
CA VAL A 173 -6.85 21.79 9.83
C VAL A 173 -5.41 22.29 9.77
N ARG A 174 -5.20 23.61 9.98
CA ARG A 174 -3.86 24.20 10.00
C ARG A 174 -2.99 23.62 11.12
N ALA A 175 -3.56 23.48 12.32
CA ALA A 175 -2.86 22.92 13.47
C ALA A 175 -2.51 21.44 13.26
N ALA A 176 -3.34 20.69 12.53
CA ALA A 176 -3.14 19.26 12.28
C ALA A 176 -2.23 18.96 11.09
N GLN A 177 -1.89 19.96 10.28
CA GLN A 177 -0.99 19.75 9.14
C GLN A 177 0.37 19.20 9.61
N GLY A 178 0.88 18.20 8.89
CA GLY A 178 2.10 17.51 9.27
C GLY A 178 1.88 16.29 10.17
N LEU A 179 0.63 16.05 10.62
CA LEU A 179 0.28 14.86 11.38
C LEU A 179 -0.32 13.79 10.48
N SER A 180 -0.14 12.53 10.84
CA SER A 180 -0.85 11.43 10.20
C SER A 180 -2.33 11.47 10.59
N LEU A 181 -3.21 10.87 9.76
CA LEU A 181 -4.63 10.78 10.09
C LEU A 181 -4.86 10.03 11.39
N GLU A 182 -4.07 9.02 11.66
CA GLU A 182 -4.15 8.25 12.91
C GLU A 182 -3.86 9.12 14.12
N ARG A 183 -2.83 9.99 14.06
CA ARG A 183 -2.52 10.92 15.15
C ARG A 183 -3.62 11.97 15.33
N ILE A 184 -4.22 12.43 14.24
CA ILE A 184 -5.35 13.35 14.30
C ILE A 184 -6.53 12.71 15.04
N ARG A 185 -6.82 11.46 14.75
CA ARG A 185 -7.87 10.69 15.44
C ARG A 185 -7.63 10.58 16.94
N ARG A 186 -6.38 10.44 17.36
CA ARG A 186 -6.02 10.32 18.78
C ARG A 186 -6.11 11.64 19.54
N VAL A 187 -5.91 12.76 18.86
CA VAL A 187 -5.91 14.08 19.49
C VAL A 187 -7.33 14.63 19.65
N LEU A 188 -8.25 14.27 18.78
CA LEU A 188 -9.64 14.71 18.82
C LEU A 188 -10.52 13.73 19.58
#